data_81edcca58ea9975932f50691df907920
#
_entry.id   81edcca58ea9975932f50691df907920
#
_cell.length_a   1.000
_cell.length_b   1.000
_cell.length_c   1.000
_cell.angle_alpha   90.00
_cell.angle_beta   90.00
_cell.angle_gamma   90.00
#
_symmetry.space_group_name_H-M   'P 1'
#
loop_
_entity.id
_entity.type
_entity.pdbx_description
1 polymer ?
#
loop_
_entity_poly.entity_id
_entity_poly.type
_entity_poly.pdbx_seq_one_letter_code
_entity_poly.pdbx_strand_id
1 'polypeptide(L)'
;GYRTDLLFLDIQLFEMNGVEVGKKIREQLGNEKISIIYISSKETYAMSLFQVRPFDFLVKPLTRERILETLEKCIKITENNKGIFYFNIAKTIHKLYFDEIKYFECKGKKIEIHSQNDVIEYYSGMKEVEKQVIGKGFLAIHKSYIVNTMFISAYHYESVKITDGTVLPVSQKYRKKMKSYLLELL
;
A
#
# COMPACT_ATOMS: atom_id res chain seq x y z
N GLY A 1 -7.99 -11.00 9.71
CA GLY A 1 -8.18 -9.80 10.56
C GLY A 1 -8.76 -8.67 9.74
N TYR A 2 -9.58 -7.82 10.35
CA TYR A 2 -10.12 -6.64 9.67
C TYR A 2 -9.00 -5.62 9.45
N ARG A 3 -8.93 -5.06 8.24
CA ARG A 3 -8.01 -3.99 7.90
C ARG A 3 -8.70 -2.66 8.17
N THR A 4 -8.10 -1.84 9.02
CA THR A 4 -8.57 -0.48 9.29
C THR A 4 -7.74 0.50 8.47
N ASP A 5 -8.36 1.23 7.57
CA ASP A 5 -7.68 2.22 6.71
C ASP A 5 -7.86 3.64 7.22
N LEU A 6 -8.89 3.89 8.03
CA LEU A 6 -9.24 5.19 8.57
C LEU A 6 -9.70 5.06 10.03
N LEU A 7 -9.26 5.98 10.87
CA LEU A 7 -9.64 6.10 12.27
C LEU A 7 -10.05 7.54 12.60
N PHE A 8 -11.27 7.73 13.06
CA PHE A 8 -11.66 8.95 13.77
C PHE A 8 -11.35 8.81 15.25
N LEU A 9 -10.58 9.72 15.79
CA LEU A 9 -10.06 9.62 17.14
C LEU A 9 -10.30 10.92 17.93
N ASP A 10 -11.17 10.83 18.92
CA ASP A 10 -11.34 11.94 19.88
C ASP A 10 -10.07 12.09 20.72
N ILE A 11 -9.61 13.33 20.90
CA ILE A 11 -8.46 13.60 21.75
C ILE A 11 -8.82 13.41 23.22
N GLN A 12 -10.04 13.76 23.63
CA GLN A 12 -10.51 13.66 24.99
C GLN A 12 -11.26 12.34 25.21
N LEU A 13 -10.53 11.25 25.47
CA LEU A 13 -11.09 9.98 25.89
C LEU A 13 -11.08 9.84 27.41
N PHE A 14 -11.96 8.99 27.96
CA PHE A 14 -12.14 8.86 29.41
C PHE A 14 -10.87 8.40 30.15
N GLU A 15 -10.14 7.42 29.60
CA GLU A 15 -9.02 6.76 30.28
C GLU A 15 -7.65 7.11 29.65
N MET A 16 -7.63 7.61 28.42
CA MET A 16 -6.41 7.86 27.67
C MET A 16 -6.56 9.06 26.74
N ASN A 17 -5.48 9.82 26.57
CA ASN A 17 -5.47 10.89 25.58
C ASN A 17 -5.36 10.31 24.16
N GLY A 18 -6.23 10.74 23.26
CA GLY A 18 -6.22 10.29 21.86
C GLY A 18 -4.88 10.53 21.15
N VAL A 19 -4.11 11.55 21.53
CA VAL A 19 -2.75 11.77 21.00
C VAL A 19 -1.81 10.62 21.38
N GLU A 20 -1.92 10.09 22.60
CA GLU A 20 -1.13 8.92 23.04
C GLU A 20 -1.52 7.66 22.30
N VAL A 21 -2.82 7.48 21.99
CA VAL A 21 -3.28 6.38 21.13
C VAL A 21 -2.62 6.46 19.76
N GLY A 22 -2.61 7.64 19.14
CA GLY A 22 -1.95 7.86 17.86
C GLY A 22 -0.46 7.58 17.89
N LYS A 23 0.25 8.01 18.96
CA LYS A 23 1.67 7.68 19.16
C LYS A 23 1.89 6.16 19.21
N LYS A 24 1.09 5.43 19.98
CA LYS A 24 1.18 3.96 20.05
C LYS A 24 0.97 3.31 18.69
N ILE A 25 0.02 3.80 17.88
CA ILE A 25 -0.22 3.30 16.53
C ILE A 25 1.02 3.50 15.65
N ARG A 26 1.66 4.68 15.69
CA ARG A 26 2.85 5.00 14.88
C ARG A 26 4.11 4.29 15.39
N GLU A 27 4.41 4.42 16.69
CA GLU A 27 5.68 4.02 17.26
C GLU A 27 5.72 2.55 17.69
N GLN A 28 4.65 2.04 18.33
CA GLN A 28 4.63 0.68 18.84
C GLN A 28 4.14 -0.33 17.84
N LEU A 29 3.10 0.02 17.05
CA LEU A 29 2.55 -0.87 16.01
C LEU A 29 3.20 -0.66 14.64
N GLY A 30 4.04 0.38 14.48
CA GLY A 30 4.69 0.72 13.21
C GLY A 30 3.69 0.99 12.06
N ASN A 31 2.44 1.32 12.38
CA ASN A 31 1.41 1.49 11.38
C ASN A 31 1.36 2.93 10.86
N GLU A 32 2.07 3.16 9.75
CA GLU A 32 2.07 4.44 9.03
C GLU A 32 0.92 4.57 8.02
N LYS A 33 0.22 3.47 7.71
CA LYS A 33 -0.77 3.40 6.62
C LYS A 33 -2.15 3.88 7.03
N ILE A 34 -2.51 3.72 8.31
CA ILE A 34 -3.82 4.15 8.79
C ILE A 34 -3.91 5.68 8.80
N SER A 35 -4.95 6.22 8.15
CA SER A 35 -5.26 7.65 8.20
C SER A 35 -5.95 7.97 9.52
N ILE A 36 -5.32 8.80 10.36
CA ILE A 36 -5.90 9.20 11.65
C ILE A 36 -6.47 10.61 11.52
N ILE A 37 -7.78 10.77 11.72
CA ILE A 37 -8.48 12.05 11.79
C ILE A 37 -8.80 12.31 13.25
N TYR A 38 -8.17 13.35 13.81
CA TYR A 38 -8.44 13.74 15.19
C TYR A 38 -9.66 14.64 15.31
N ILE A 39 -10.38 14.47 16.40
CA ILE A 39 -11.55 15.27 16.74
C ILE A 39 -11.33 15.91 18.11
N SER A 40 -11.61 17.21 18.26
CA SER A 40 -11.52 17.88 19.55
C SER A 40 -12.43 19.10 19.63
N SER A 41 -12.81 19.49 20.83
CA SER A 41 -13.45 20.79 21.11
C SER A 41 -12.46 21.95 21.23
N LYS A 42 -11.13 21.67 21.26
CA LYS A 42 -10.07 22.68 21.45
C LYS A 42 -9.10 22.66 20.26
N GLU A 43 -8.98 23.79 19.57
CA GLU A 43 -8.04 23.99 18.46
C GLU A 43 -6.57 23.91 18.88
N THR A 44 -6.28 24.20 20.16
CA THR A 44 -4.91 24.24 20.69
C THR A 44 -4.17 22.90 20.60
N TYR A 45 -4.88 21.80 20.45
CA TYR A 45 -4.24 20.48 20.27
C TYR A 45 -3.57 20.28 18.90
N ALA A 46 -3.91 21.09 17.89
CA ALA A 46 -3.37 20.92 16.53
C ALA A 46 -1.84 20.87 16.50
N MET A 47 -1.16 21.72 17.30
CA MET A 47 0.31 21.74 17.37
C MET A 47 0.90 20.47 17.98
N SER A 48 0.24 19.83 18.94
CA SER A 48 0.71 18.60 19.57
C SER A 48 0.60 17.37 18.67
N LEU A 49 -0.16 17.46 17.58
CA LEU A 49 -0.41 16.37 16.66
C LEU A 49 0.69 16.19 15.60
N PHE A 50 1.62 17.12 15.43
CA PHE A 50 2.68 17.01 14.42
C PHE A 50 3.46 15.70 14.51
N GLN A 51 3.75 15.22 15.71
CA GLN A 51 4.51 13.99 15.93
C GLN A 51 3.76 12.71 15.51
N VAL A 52 2.42 12.74 15.50
CA VAL A 52 1.59 11.58 15.16
C VAL A 52 1.14 11.58 13.70
N ARG A 53 1.51 12.62 12.95
CA ARG A 53 1.20 12.76 11.52
C ARG A 53 -0.27 12.48 11.23
N PRO A 54 -1.19 13.35 11.69
CA PRO A 54 -2.61 13.20 11.44
C PRO A 54 -2.92 13.37 9.95
N PHE A 55 -3.97 12.71 9.47
CA PHE A 55 -4.51 12.99 8.15
C PHE A 55 -5.26 14.33 8.13
N ASP A 56 -6.10 14.57 9.15
CA ASP A 56 -6.84 15.83 9.34
C ASP A 56 -7.17 16.03 10.83
N PHE A 57 -7.60 17.25 11.16
CA PHE A 57 -8.03 17.64 12.49
C PHE A 57 -9.37 18.35 12.40
N LEU A 58 -10.38 17.84 13.10
CA LEU A 58 -11.74 18.35 13.08
C LEU A 58 -12.11 18.96 14.44
N VAL A 59 -12.59 20.19 14.42
CA VAL A 59 -13.06 20.88 15.63
C VAL A 59 -14.57 20.67 15.79
N LYS A 60 -15.00 20.33 17.01
CA LYS A 60 -16.42 20.24 17.36
C LYS A 60 -17.05 21.63 17.47
N PRO A 61 -18.32 21.84 17.04
CA PRO A 61 -19.28 20.82 16.57
C PRO A 61 -18.98 20.34 15.15
N LEU A 62 -19.12 19.03 14.92
CA LEU A 62 -18.92 18.43 13.60
C LEU A 62 -20.16 18.64 12.74
N THR A 63 -19.99 19.17 11.54
CA THR A 63 -21.06 19.19 10.54
C THR A 63 -20.94 18.00 9.61
N ARG A 64 -22.05 17.57 9.05
CA ARG A 64 -22.09 16.49 8.07
C ARG A 64 -21.19 16.78 6.86
N GLU A 65 -21.26 18.02 6.37
CA GLU A 65 -20.50 18.50 5.21
C GLU A 65 -19.00 18.38 5.47
N ARG A 66 -18.52 18.79 6.64
CA ARG A 66 -17.09 18.73 7.00
C ARG A 66 -16.59 17.29 7.12
N ILE A 67 -17.41 16.40 7.69
CA ILE A 67 -17.07 14.97 7.77
C ILE A 67 -16.98 14.39 6.36
N LEU A 68 -17.95 14.65 5.48
CA LEU A 68 -17.96 14.14 4.12
C LEU A 68 -16.77 14.65 3.31
N GLU A 69 -16.46 15.94 3.35
CA GLU A 69 -15.27 16.50 2.70
C GLU A 69 -13.98 15.81 3.13
N THR A 70 -13.82 15.59 4.44
CA THR A 70 -12.63 14.92 4.98
C THR A 70 -12.56 13.45 4.56
N LEU A 71 -13.69 12.75 4.56
CA LEU A 71 -13.78 11.37 4.06
C LEU A 71 -13.45 11.29 2.57
N GLU A 72 -14.02 12.17 1.74
CA GLU A 72 -13.74 12.19 0.29
C GLU A 72 -12.25 12.44 0.00
N LYS A 73 -11.63 13.39 0.72
CA LYS A 73 -10.18 13.62 0.63
C LYS A 73 -9.39 12.39 1.02
N CYS A 74 -9.77 11.74 2.14
CA CYS A 74 -9.09 10.53 2.62
C CYS A 74 -9.22 9.39 1.61
N ILE A 75 -10.42 9.12 1.10
CA ILE A 75 -10.68 8.11 0.09
C ILE A 75 -9.84 8.40 -1.16
N LYS A 76 -9.90 9.61 -1.69
CA LYS A 76 -9.18 10.01 -2.91
C LYS A 76 -7.66 9.84 -2.77
N ILE A 77 -7.08 10.22 -1.63
CA ILE A 77 -5.64 10.06 -1.38
C ILE A 77 -5.29 8.58 -1.19
N THR A 78 -6.12 7.84 -0.45
CA THR A 78 -5.92 6.42 -0.19
C THR A 78 -6.07 5.59 -1.47
N GLU A 79 -7.05 5.89 -2.31
CA GLU A 79 -7.24 5.23 -3.62
C GLU A 79 -6.13 5.59 -4.61
N ASN A 80 -5.67 6.84 -4.63
CA ASN A 80 -4.53 7.24 -5.46
C ASN A 80 -3.22 6.57 -5.02
N ASN A 81 -3.07 6.28 -3.74
CA ASN A 81 -1.91 5.57 -3.19
C ASN A 81 -2.05 4.04 -3.23
N LYS A 82 -3.30 3.52 -3.23
CA LYS A 82 -3.61 2.10 -3.43
C LYS A 82 -3.91 1.88 -4.90
N GLY A 83 -2.88 1.72 -5.73
CA GLY A 83 -3.11 1.26 -7.09
C GLY A 83 -3.96 -0.02 -7.07
N ILE A 84 -4.85 -0.14 -8.03
CA ILE A 84 -5.72 -1.31 -8.19
C ILE A 84 -5.30 -2.02 -9.47
N PHE A 85 -5.14 -3.32 -9.37
CA PHE A 85 -4.94 -4.21 -10.50
C PHE A 85 -6.25 -4.88 -10.88
N TYR A 86 -6.64 -4.74 -12.16
CA TYR A 86 -7.83 -5.37 -12.70
C TYR A 86 -7.48 -6.55 -13.60
N PHE A 87 -8.20 -7.64 -13.47
CA PHE A 87 -8.03 -8.83 -14.31
C PHE A 87 -9.36 -9.55 -14.54
N ASN A 88 -9.41 -10.39 -15.57
CA ASN A 88 -10.63 -11.10 -15.97
C ASN A 88 -10.49 -12.60 -15.77
N ILE A 89 -11.46 -13.21 -15.09
CA ILE A 89 -11.65 -14.66 -15.04
C ILE A 89 -13.06 -14.97 -15.51
N ALA A 90 -13.22 -15.85 -16.49
CA ALA A 90 -14.52 -16.30 -17.00
C ALA A 90 -15.51 -15.15 -17.30
N LYS A 91 -15.04 -14.07 -17.95
CA LYS A 91 -15.80 -12.85 -18.28
C LYS A 91 -16.20 -11.99 -17.08
N THR A 92 -15.73 -12.30 -15.90
CA THR A 92 -15.94 -11.49 -14.69
C THR A 92 -14.70 -10.65 -14.40
N ILE A 93 -14.90 -9.35 -14.14
CA ILE A 93 -13.83 -8.44 -13.75
C ILE A 93 -13.57 -8.60 -12.25
N HIS A 94 -12.33 -8.91 -11.92
CA HIS A 94 -11.81 -8.98 -10.56
C HIS A 94 -10.84 -7.83 -10.31
N LYS A 95 -10.65 -7.49 -9.05
CA LYS A 95 -9.67 -6.48 -8.62
C LYS A 95 -8.87 -6.95 -7.42
N LEU A 96 -7.61 -6.53 -7.34
CA LEU A 96 -6.74 -6.62 -6.18
C LEU A 96 -6.07 -5.27 -5.95
N TYR A 97 -5.85 -4.91 -4.69
CA TYR A 97 -5.02 -3.77 -4.38
C TYR A 97 -3.54 -4.11 -4.58
N PHE A 98 -2.74 -3.14 -5.02
CA PHE A 98 -1.31 -3.36 -5.27
C PHE A 98 -0.56 -3.87 -4.05
N ASP A 99 -0.93 -3.42 -2.87
CA ASP A 99 -0.30 -3.85 -1.62
C ASP A 99 -0.69 -5.28 -1.18
N GLU A 100 -1.64 -5.91 -1.86
CA GLU A 100 -1.95 -7.33 -1.69
C GLU A 100 -1.07 -8.22 -2.58
N ILE A 101 -0.48 -7.66 -3.67
CA ILE A 101 0.23 -8.41 -4.70
C ILE A 101 1.72 -8.38 -4.43
N LYS A 102 2.33 -9.56 -4.22
CA LYS A 102 3.77 -9.73 -4.06
C LYS A 102 4.50 -9.67 -5.40
N TYR A 103 4.06 -10.47 -6.35
CA TYR A 103 4.63 -10.52 -7.70
C TYR A 103 3.67 -11.18 -8.70
N PHE A 104 3.96 -10.99 -9.98
CA PHE A 104 3.32 -11.67 -11.09
C PHE A 104 4.32 -12.63 -11.73
N GLU A 105 3.84 -13.83 -12.08
CA GLU A 105 4.59 -14.83 -12.83
C GLU A 105 3.86 -15.19 -14.11
N CYS A 106 4.58 -15.22 -15.23
CA CYS A 106 4.03 -15.66 -16.51
C CYS A 106 4.42 -17.10 -16.79
N LYS A 107 3.43 -17.99 -16.90
CA LYS A 107 3.57 -19.41 -17.27
C LYS A 107 2.82 -19.70 -18.59
N GLY A 108 3.57 -19.64 -19.68
CA GLY A 108 2.98 -19.81 -21.02
C GLY A 108 2.01 -18.68 -21.37
N LYS A 109 0.71 -18.99 -21.49
CA LYS A 109 -0.37 -18.03 -21.79
C LYS A 109 -1.12 -17.54 -20.55
N LYS A 110 -0.66 -17.88 -19.37
CA LYS A 110 -1.30 -17.55 -18.10
C LYS A 110 -0.40 -16.67 -17.24
N ILE A 111 -1.05 -15.81 -16.48
CA ILE A 111 -0.43 -15.03 -15.42
C ILE A 111 -0.90 -15.59 -14.08
N GLU A 112 0.06 -15.88 -13.21
CA GLU A 112 -0.19 -16.11 -11.79
C GLU A 112 0.06 -14.83 -11.02
N ILE A 113 -0.94 -14.41 -10.24
CA ILE A 113 -0.84 -13.32 -9.28
C ILE A 113 -0.52 -13.95 -7.93
N HIS A 114 0.69 -13.79 -7.46
CA HIS A 114 1.09 -14.24 -6.12
C HIS A 114 0.75 -13.13 -5.11
N SER A 115 -0.38 -13.28 -4.44
CA SER A 115 -0.83 -12.35 -3.41
C SER A 115 -0.30 -12.74 -2.03
N GLN A 116 -0.64 -11.98 -1.00
CA GLN A 116 -0.27 -12.30 0.38
C GLN A 116 -0.92 -13.60 0.87
N ASN A 117 -2.14 -13.90 0.40
CA ASN A 117 -2.94 -15.01 0.90
C ASN A 117 -3.06 -16.16 -0.10
N ASP A 118 -3.11 -15.86 -1.41
CA ASP A 118 -3.46 -16.80 -2.47
C ASP A 118 -2.61 -16.63 -3.72
N VAL A 119 -2.66 -17.65 -4.59
CA VAL A 119 -2.17 -17.58 -5.97
C VAL A 119 -3.36 -17.65 -6.90
N ILE A 120 -3.56 -16.61 -7.70
CA ILE A 120 -4.69 -16.48 -8.63
C ILE A 120 -4.17 -16.59 -10.05
N GLU A 121 -4.73 -17.52 -10.83
CA GLU A 121 -4.36 -17.76 -12.22
C GLU A 121 -5.42 -17.20 -13.19
N TYR A 122 -4.96 -16.51 -14.25
CA TYR A 122 -5.84 -16.04 -15.33
C TYR A 122 -5.11 -15.97 -16.67
N TYR A 123 -5.85 -15.99 -17.78
CA TYR A 123 -5.28 -15.89 -19.12
C TYR A 123 -4.94 -14.45 -19.46
N SER A 124 -3.65 -14.16 -19.64
CA SER A 124 -3.14 -12.87 -20.07
C SER A 124 -1.66 -12.96 -20.43
N GLY A 125 -1.08 -11.84 -20.91
CA GLY A 125 0.34 -11.71 -21.17
C GLY A 125 0.99 -10.69 -20.23
N MET A 126 2.30 -10.85 -19.97
CA MET A 126 3.05 -9.96 -19.10
C MET A 126 3.01 -8.49 -19.53
N LYS A 127 2.90 -8.20 -20.85
CA LYS A 127 2.76 -6.84 -21.38
C LYS A 127 1.50 -6.13 -20.87
N GLU A 128 0.38 -6.85 -20.70
CA GLU A 128 -0.86 -6.26 -20.18
C GLU A 128 -0.74 -5.97 -18.68
N VAL A 129 -0.03 -6.83 -17.95
CA VAL A 129 0.32 -6.56 -16.54
C VAL A 129 1.20 -5.31 -16.44
N GLU A 130 2.27 -5.23 -17.24
CA GLU A 130 3.19 -4.08 -17.28
C GLU A 130 2.46 -2.75 -17.42
N LYS A 131 1.50 -2.65 -18.34
CA LYS A 131 0.71 -1.43 -18.58
C LYS A 131 0.00 -0.92 -17.32
N GLN A 132 -0.43 -1.84 -16.45
CA GLN A 132 -1.18 -1.46 -15.25
C GLN A 132 -0.28 -1.11 -14.06
N VAL A 133 0.90 -1.74 -13.94
CA VAL A 133 1.67 -1.71 -12.68
C VAL A 133 3.05 -1.04 -12.76
N ILE A 134 3.67 -0.92 -13.95
CA ILE A 134 4.99 -0.31 -14.07
C ILE A 134 4.95 1.19 -13.73
N GLY A 135 5.93 1.65 -12.94
CA GLY A 135 5.96 3.02 -12.41
C GLY A 135 5.08 3.23 -11.16
N LYS A 136 4.42 2.18 -10.67
CA LYS A 136 3.54 2.22 -9.50
C LYS A 136 4.03 1.28 -8.39
N GLY A 137 5.33 1.26 -8.14
CA GLY A 137 5.93 0.39 -7.12
C GLY A 137 6.21 -1.04 -7.60
N PHE A 138 6.07 -1.31 -8.91
CA PHE A 138 6.42 -2.62 -9.49
C PHE A 138 7.59 -2.51 -10.46
N LEU A 139 8.44 -3.53 -10.46
CA LEU A 139 9.59 -3.66 -11.35
C LEU A 139 9.54 -4.98 -12.13
N ALA A 140 9.76 -4.89 -13.44
CA ALA A 140 10.06 -6.06 -14.24
C ALA A 140 11.52 -6.48 -13.96
N ILE A 141 11.71 -7.74 -13.54
CA ILE A 141 13.01 -8.32 -13.18
C ILE A 141 13.41 -9.48 -14.11
N HIS A 142 12.44 -10.02 -14.82
CA HIS A 142 12.61 -11.10 -15.78
C HIS A 142 11.51 -11.01 -16.84
N LYS A 143 11.67 -11.68 -18.00
CA LYS A 143 10.58 -11.75 -19.01
C LYS A 143 9.28 -12.36 -18.45
N SER A 144 9.40 -13.15 -17.38
CA SER A 144 8.29 -13.86 -16.74
C SER A 144 7.99 -13.35 -15.33
N TYR A 145 8.68 -12.35 -14.81
CA TYR A 145 8.46 -11.85 -13.45
C TYR A 145 8.40 -10.34 -13.37
N ILE A 146 7.32 -9.85 -12.73
CA ILE A 146 7.18 -8.47 -12.27
C ILE A 146 6.97 -8.51 -10.77
N VAL A 147 7.82 -7.82 -10.00
CA VAL A 147 7.80 -7.85 -8.54
C VAL A 147 7.34 -6.51 -7.98
N ASN A 148 6.54 -6.56 -6.93
CA ASN A 148 6.23 -5.40 -6.12
C ASN A 148 7.40 -5.11 -5.18
N THR A 149 7.94 -3.91 -5.27
CA THR A 149 9.14 -3.50 -4.52
C THR A 149 8.93 -3.47 -3.01
N MET A 150 7.69 -3.30 -2.55
CA MET A 150 7.33 -3.38 -1.12
C MET A 150 7.61 -4.75 -0.49
N PHE A 151 7.60 -5.81 -1.29
CA PHE A 151 7.81 -7.18 -0.82
C PHE A 151 9.23 -7.70 -1.07
N ILE A 152 10.15 -6.87 -1.56
CA ILE A 152 11.56 -7.26 -1.70
C ILE A 152 12.23 -7.14 -0.33
N SER A 153 12.68 -8.27 0.23
CA SER A 153 13.44 -8.30 1.50
C SER A 153 14.95 -8.24 1.28
N ALA A 154 15.45 -8.71 0.13
CA ALA A 154 16.85 -8.63 -0.23
C ALA A 154 17.04 -8.64 -1.76
N TYR A 155 18.11 -7.96 -2.21
CA TYR A 155 18.55 -7.98 -3.61
C TYR A 155 19.94 -8.58 -3.70
N HIS A 156 20.08 -9.55 -4.59
CA HIS A 156 21.35 -10.10 -5.06
C HIS A 156 21.48 -9.83 -6.56
N TYR A 157 22.71 -9.81 -7.07
CA TYR A 157 22.96 -9.43 -8.47
C TYR A 157 22.13 -10.23 -9.50
N GLU A 158 21.81 -11.49 -9.20
CA GLU A 158 21.07 -12.40 -10.09
C GLU A 158 19.69 -12.79 -9.58
N SER A 159 19.28 -12.31 -8.39
CA SER A 159 18.01 -12.68 -7.79
C SER A 159 17.51 -11.62 -6.82
N VAL A 160 16.21 -11.64 -6.56
CA VAL A 160 15.57 -10.93 -5.45
C VAL A 160 14.94 -11.94 -4.51
N LYS A 161 14.99 -11.64 -3.21
CA LYS A 161 14.28 -12.41 -2.18
C LYS A 161 13.04 -11.63 -1.76
N ILE A 162 11.90 -12.30 -1.78
CA ILE A 162 10.63 -11.78 -1.33
C ILE A 162 10.49 -11.96 0.19
N THR A 163 9.64 -11.20 0.83
CA THR A 163 9.40 -11.24 2.29
C THR A 163 8.93 -12.59 2.81
N ASP A 164 8.31 -13.43 1.96
CA ASP A 164 7.90 -14.80 2.30
C ASP A 164 9.01 -15.85 2.10
N GLY A 165 10.23 -15.41 1.73
CA GLY A 165 11.37 -16.28 1.49
C GLY A 165 11.55 -16.75 0.05
N THR A 166 10.57 -16.51 -0.85
CA THR A 166 10.68 -16.86 -2.27
C THR A 166 11.85 -16.13 -2.93
N VAL A 167 12.61 -16.83 -3.76
CA VAL A 167 13.74 -16.27 -4.52
C VAL A 167 13.37 -16.24 -6.01
N LEU A 168 13.36 -15.05 -6.60
CA LEU A 168 13.03 -14.83 -8.00
C LEU A 168 14.28 -14.43 -8.81
N PRO A 169 14.49 -14.97 -10.03
CA PRO A 169 15.66 -14.65 -10.84
C PRO A 169 15.56 -13.26 -11.46
N VAL A 170 16.69 -12.54 -11.50
CA VAL A 170 16.83 -11.26 -12.21
C VAL A 170 17.65 -11.51 -13.47
N SER A 171 17.03 -11.43 -14.64
CA SER A 171 17.75 -11.61 -15.90
C SER A 171 18.65 -10.41 -16.23
N GLN A 172 19.75 -10.66 -16.92
CA GLN A 172 20.83 -9.70 -17.20
C GLN A 172 20.30 -8.34 -17.73
N LYS A 173 19.30 -8.38 -18.62
CA LYS A 173 18.65 -7.19 -19.20
C LYS A 173 18.09 -6.24 -18.14
N TYR A 174 17.61 -6.75 -17.01
CA TYR A 174 16.90 -5.96 -15.98
C TYR A 174 17.79 -5.55 -14.80
N ARG A 175 19.01 -6.12 -14.67
CA ARG A 175 19.93 -5.87 -13.54
C ARG A 175 20.29 -4.40 -13.38
N LYS A 176 20.59 -3.71 -14.49
CA LYS A 176 20.94 -2.28 -14.46
C LYS A 176 19.79 -1.41 -13.92
N LYS A 177 18.57 -1.64 -14.43
CA LYS A 177 17.37 -0.92 -13.99
C LYS A 177 17.06 -1.18 -12.52
N MET A 178 17.18 -2.43 -12.09
CA MET A 178 16.99 -2.83 -10.71
C MET A 178 17.98 -2.14 -9.76
N LYS A 179 19.28 -2.13 -10.13
CA LYS A 179 20.31 -1.44 -9.36
C LYS A 179 20.06 0.07 -9.26
N SER A 180 19.70 0.74 -10.36
CA SER A 180 19.37 2.17 -10.33
C SER A 180 18.21 2.48 -9.41
N TYR A 181 17.13 1.70 -9.48
CA TYR A 181 15.97 1.87 -8.61
C TYR A 181 16.31 1.75 -7.12
N LEU A 182 17.14 0.77 -6.75
CA LEU A 182 17.56 0.57 -5.37
C LEU A 182 18.48 1.69 -4.85
N LEU A 183 19.30 2.27 -5.73
CA LEU A 183 20.17 3.41 -5.37
C LEU A 183 19.38 4.71 -5.19
N GLU A 184 18.21 4.85 -5.81
CA GLU A 184 17.31 5.99 -5.62
C GLU A 184 16.55 5.92 -4.27
N LEU A 185 16.52 4.75 -3.62
CA LEU A 185 15.86 4.54 -2.33
C LEU A 185 16.81 4.72 -1.12
N LEU A 186 18.13 4.81 -1.36
CA LEU A 186 19.18 5.00 -0.35
C LEU A 186 19.59 6.47 -0.24
#